data_a748467dcd762d70ac671be38e9720ef
#
_entry.id   a748467dcd762d70ac671be38e9720ef
#
_cell.length_a   1.000
_cell.length_b   1.000
_cell.length_c   1.000
_cell.angle_alpha   90.00
_cell.angle_beta   90.00
_cell.angle_gamma   90.00
#
_symmetry.space_group_name_H-M   'P 1'
#
loop_
_entity.id
_entity.type
_entity.pdbx_description
1 polymer ?
#
loop_
_entity_poly.entity_id
_entity_poly.type
_entity_poly.pdbx_seq_one_letter_code
_entity_poly.pdbx_strand_id
1 'polypeptide(L)'
;MRSITALSIANDAIRAAVIADPYSDLPTIKHFQAIPLPNGAVVDGEVVDHDVVAGLLNTLVKRFKFPREDTALVYSSRRMVFREADFPYMSLNDLKSTLPFQAKGMIPLPIEESELDFVPLNVIDSEQGKQLHGILVATLRNGLEKTARTAEDAGFVITSIDAGPFALARLFVDTNQQQTEAVVNISGNGTDVIVLENGQPAYMRVVPSGADDVTDAIANALSISFEDAERIKNQIGLQNVTGDERLEKAEEVIRETTAQLIVGIRNTLNLYDVDHAGGTI
;
A
#
# COMPACT_ATOMS: atom_id res chain seq x y z
N MET A 1 -26.00 7.12 13.63
CA MET A 1 -25.08 6.36 12.77
C MET A 1 -23.76 7.10 12.72
N ARG A 2 -22.70 6.49 13.20
CA ARG A 2 -21.35 7.05 13.06
C ARG A 2 -20.87 6.76 11.65
N SER A 3 -20.26 7.73 10.99
CA SER A 3 -19.61 7.52 9.69
C SER A 3 -18.20 8.06 9.74
N ILE A 4 -17.30 7.43 8.99
CA ILE A 4 -15.95 7.90 8.76
C ILE A 4 -15.74 8.15 7.27
N THR A 5 -14.80 9.01 6.95
CA THR A 5 -14.27 9.15 5.59
C THR A 5 -12.96 8.36 5.50
N ALA A 6 -12.92 7.33 4.66
CA ALA A 6 -11.67 6.69 4.28
C ALA A 6 -11.09 7.45 3.07
N LEU A 7 -9.83 7.88 3.19
CA LEU A 7 -9.13 8.69 2.19
C LEU A 7 -7.84 8.01 1.79
N SER A 8 -7.62 7.81 0.49
CA SER A 8 -6.35 7.33 -0.08
C SER A 8 -5.86 8.29 -1.15
N ILE A 9 -4.58 8.64 -1.10
CA ILE A 9 -3.90 9.50 -2.07
C ILE A 9 -2.80 8.65 -2.70
N ALA A 10 -3.04 8.19 -3.94
CA ALA A 10 -2.15 7.35 -4.71
C ALA A 10 -1.59 8.11 -5.92
N ASN A 11 -0.65 7.53 -6.67
CA ASN A 11 -0.04 8.20 -7.82
C ASN A 11 -1.05 8.61 -8.88
N ASP A 12 -2.05 7.76 -9.12
CA ASP A 12 -3.03 7.89 -10.21
C ASP A 12 -4.28 8.67 -9.81
N ALA A 13 -4.70 8.58 -8.54
CA ALA A 13 -5.96 9.17 -8.11
C ALA A 13 -6.05 9.39 -6.59
N ILE A 14 -6.86 10.35 -6.19
CA ILE A 14 -7.41 10.46 -4.84
C ILE A 14 -8.69 9.62 -4.81
N ARG A 15 -8.79 8.70 -3.86
CA ARG A 15 -10.00 7.90 -3.61
C ARG A 15 -10.54 8.20 -2.23
N ALA A 16 -11.84 8.44 -2.15
CA ALA A 16 -12.52 8.67 -0.88
C ALA A 16 -13.81 7.87 -0.80
N ALA A 17 -14.08 7.32 0.38
CA ALA A 17 -15.32 6.61 0.67
C ALA A 17 -15.90 7.07 2.01
N VAL A 18 -17.21 7.31 2.05
CA VAL A 18 -17.94 7.51 3.31
C VAL A 18 -18.48 6.15 3.75
N ILE A 19 -18.02 5.69 4.89
CA ILE A 19 -18.38 4.39 5.47
C ILE A 19 -19.25 4.64 6.69
N ALA A 20 -20.49 4.17 6.64
CA ALA A 20 -21.39 4.18 7.79
C ALA A 20 -21.22 2.90 8.59
N ASP A 21 -21.37 3.06 9.90
CA ASP A 21 -21.24 2.00 10.91
C ASP A 21 -19.93 1.18 10.74
N PRO A 22 -18.74 1.86 10.69
CA PRO A 22 -17.47 1.27 10.29
C PRO A 22 -16.99 0.13 11.21
N TYR A 23 -17.57 0.02 12.39
CA TYR A 23 -17.23 -1.01 13.40
C TYR A 23 -18.29 -2.09 13.53
N SER A 24 -19.27 -2.13 12.63
CA SER A 24 -20.26 -3.20 12.58
C SER A 24 -19.75 -4.37 11.73
N ASP A 25 -20.39 -5.54 11.89
CA ASP A 25 -20.08 -6.72 11.07
C ASP A 25 -20.34 -6.49 9.57
N LEU A 26 -21.19 -5.53 9.22
CA LEU A 26 -21.54 -5.18 7.85
C LEU A 26 -21.48 -3.66 7.65
N PRO A 27 -20.29 -3.07 7.52
CA PRO A 27 -20.15 -1.65 7.22
C PRO A 27 -20.73 -1.33 5.83
N THR A 28 -21.29 -0.13 5.68
CA THR A 28 -21.91 0.28 4.42
C THR A 28 -21.19 1.45 3.78
N ILE A 29 -20.80 1.29 2.52
CA ILE A 29 -20.29 2.42 1.73
C ILE A 29 -21.47 3.26 1.27
N LYS A 30 -21.58 4.49 1.77
CA LYS A 30 -22.63 5.44 1.42
C LYS A 30 -22.29 6.28 0.22
N HIS A 31 -21.02 6.62 0.06
CA HIS A 31 -20.52 7.43 -1.03
C HIS A 31 -19.11 7.00 -1.37
N PHE A 32 -18.79 6.92 -2.64
CA PHE A 32 -17.44 6.68 -3.15
C PHE A 32 -17.14 7.65 -4.28
N GLN A 33 -15.93 8.22 -4.29
CA GLN A 33 -15.45 9.08 -5.35
C GLN A 33 -13.97 8.81 -5.61
N ALA A 34 -13.61 8.74 -6.89
CA ALA A 34 -12.23 8.79 -7.33
C ALA A 34 -12.02 10.06 -8.17
N ILE A 35 -10.93 10.77 -7.92
CA ILE A 35 -10.51 11.95 -8.68
C ILE A 35 -9.12 11.65 -9.23
N PRO A 36 -8.95 11.60 -10.57
CA PRO A 36 -7.64 11.40 -11.18
C PRO A 36 -6.66 12.49 -10.78
N LEU A 37 -5.40 12.09 -10.56
CA LEU A 37 -4.28 13.00 -10.31
C LEU A 37 -3.47 13.20 -11.60
N PRO A 38 -2.95 14.42 -11.82
CA PRO A 38 -1.95 14.64 -12.85
C PRO A 38 -0.69 13.83 -12.53
N ASN A 39 -0.04 13.30 -13.57
CA ASN A 39 1.22 12.59 -13.41
C ASN A 39 2.27 13.48 -12.70
N GLY A 40 2.98 12.89 -11.74
CA GLY A 40 4.00 13.59 -10.95
C GLY A 40 3.47 14.39 -9.75
N ALA A 41 2.15 14.54 -9.56
CA ALA A 41 1.60 15.19 -8.37
C ALA A 41 1.82 14.35 -7.10
N VAL A 42 1.80 13.04 -7.24
CA VAL A 42 2.19 12.04 -6.23
C VAL A 42 3.18 11.09 -6.89
N VAL A 43 4.30 10.83 -6.24
CA VAL A 43 5.36 9.93 -6.73
C VAL A 43 5.71 8.95 -5.60
N ASP A 44 5.79 7.66 -5.92
CA ASP A 44 6.06 6.59 -4.95
C ASP A 44 5.11 6.57 -3.73
N GLY A 45 3.87 7.08 -3.90
CA GLY A 45 2.87 7.23 -2.84
C GLY A 45 3.08 8.45 -1.94
N GLU A 46 4.03 9.33 -2.27
CA GLU A 46 4.32 10.54 -1.52
C GLU A 46 3.86 11.80 -2.30
N VAL A 47 3.17 12.71 -1.65
CA VAL A 47 2.71 13.96 -2.28
C VAL A 47 3.94 14.81 -2.67
N VAL A 48 4.05 15.14 -3.95
CA VAL A 48 5.09 16.03 -4.50
C VAL A 48 4.54 17.44 -4.70
N ASP A 49 3.40 17.55 -5.42
CA ASP A 49 2.71 18.80 -5.65
C ASP A 49 1.56 19.00 -4.66
N HIS A 50 1.86 19.69 -3.57
CA HIS A 50 0.91 19.97 -2.49
C HIS A 50 -0.32 20.73 -3.00
N ASP A 51 -0.12 21.77 -3.81
CA ASP A 51 -1.19 22.68 -4.21
C ASP A 51 -2.21 22.00 -5.12
N VAL A 52 -1.73 21.18 -6.05
CA VAL A 52 -2.57 20.37 -6.94
C VAL A 52 -3.38 19.36 -6.12
N VAL A 53 -2.74 18.61 -5.23
CA VAL A 53 -3.42 17.59 -4.42
C VAL A 53 -4.42 18.23 -3.47
N ALA A 54 -4.05 19.29 -2.75
CA ALA A 54 -4.95 20.02 -1.85
C ALA A 54 -6.14 20.64 -2.61
N GLY A 55 -5.93 21.17 -3.81
CA GLY A 55 -6.98 21.68 -4.68
C GLY A 55 -8.01 20.62 -5.08
N LEU A 56 -7.54 19.41 -5.40
CA LEU A 56 -8.40 18.27 -5.73
C LEU A 56 -9.12 17.72 -4.50
N LEU A 57 -8.47 17.65 -3.34
CA LEU A 57 -9.10 17.32 -2.07
C LEU A 57 -10.21 18.32 -1.70
N ASN A 58 -9.99 19.61 -1.93
CA ASN A 58 -11.03 20.62 -1.75
C ASN A 58 -12.23 20.38 -2.68
N THR A 59 -12.03 19.77 -3.85
CA THR A 59 -13.12 19.39 -4.77
C THR A 59 -13.99 18.29 -4.16
N LEU A 60 -13.40 17.30 -3.47
CA LEU A 60 -14.15 16.28 -2.70
C LEU A 60 -15.11 16.95 -1.72
N VAL A 61 -14.60 17.93 -0.97
CA VAL A 61 -15.39 18.63 0.04
C VAL A 61 -16.46 19.52 -0.57
N LYS A 62 -16.08 20.39 -1.52
CA LYS A 62 -16.99 21.43 -2.05
C LYS A 62 -18.01 20.87 -3.03
N ARG A 63 -17.58 20.01 -3.96
CA ARG A 63 -18.43 19.49 -5.04
C ARG A 63 -19.15 18.22 -4.62
N PHE A 64 -18.44 17.29 -4.00
CA PHE A 64 -18.96 15.96 -3.66
C PHE A 64 -19.45 15.84 -2.22
N LYS A 65 -19.27 16.91 -1.40
CA LYS A 65 -19.81 17.02 -0.02
C LYS A 65 -19.33 15.92 0.92
N PHE A 66 -18.07 15.50 0.77
CA PHE A 66 -17.47 14.55 1.71
C PHE A 66 -17.38 15.15 3.13
N PRO A 67 -17.76 14.38 4.17
CA PRO A 67 -17.51 14.73 5.57
C PRO A 67 -15.99 14.78 5.84
N ARG A 68 -15.58 15.63 6.76
CA ARG A 68 -14.15 15.88 7.05
C ARG A 68 -13.75 15.55 8.49
N GLU A 69 -14.72 15.41 9.37
CA GLU A 69 -14.57 15.46 10.84
C GLU A 69 -13.94 14.19 11.41
N ASP A 70 -14.04 13.06 10.73
CA ASP A 70 -13.49 11.76 11.16
C ASP A 70 -12.93 11.06 9.93
N THR A 71 -11.63 11.25 9.67
CA THR A 71 -10.99 10.75 8.45
C THR A 71 -9.90 9.74 8.78
N ALA A 72 -10.03 8.55 8.22
CA ALA A 72 -8.99 7.53 8.18
C ALA A 72 -8.18 7.69 6.90
N LEU A 73 -6.90 8.05 7.01
CA LEU A 73 -5.97 8.15 5.88
C LEU A 73 -5.32 6.79 5.63
N VAL A 74 -5.49 6.26 4.42
CA VAL A 74 -4.75 5.07 3.98
C VAL A 74 -3.49 5.53 3.26
N TYR A 75 -2.34 5.16 3.83
CA TYR A 75 -1.02 5.51 3.30
C TYR A 75 -0.34 4.28 2.72
N SER A 76 0.17 4.42 1.50
CA SER A 76 0.98 3.41 0.80
C SER A 76 2.14 4.09 0.11
N SER A 77 3.36 3.59 0.30
CA SER A 77 4.57 4.09 -0.33
C SER A 77 5.47 2.93 -0.71
N ARG A 78 6.21 3.05 -1.82
CA ARG A 78 7.27 2.08 -2.21
C ARG A 78 8.34 1.92 -1.13
N ARG A 79 8.47 2.90 -0.23
CA ARG A 79 9.47 2.93 0.84
C ARG A 79 8.98 2.34 2.15
N MET A 80 7.72 1.86 2.19
CA MET A 80 7.23 1.16 3.37
C MET A 80 7.94 -0.19 3.52
N VAL A 81 8.32 -0.49 4.74
CA VAL A 81 8.97 -1.73 5.11
C VAL A 81 8.06 -2.48 6.07
N PHE A 82 7.80 -3.74 5.75
CA PHE A 82 7.12 -4.70 6.61
C PHE A 82 8.12 -5.79 6.96
N ARG A 83 8.24 -6.13 8.22
CA ARG A 83 9.17 -7.16 8.67
C ARG A 83 8.60 -7.92 9.86
N GLU A 84 8.62 -9.22 9.79
CA GLU A 84 8.36 -10.05 10.96
C GLU A 84 9.40 -9.78 12.04
N ALA A 85 8.94 -9.67 13.26
CA ALA A 85 9.78 -9.37 14.40
C ALA A 85 9.21 -9.93 15.68
N ASP A 86 10.12 -10.33 16.57
CA ASP A 86 9.82 -10.79 17.92
C ASP A 86 10.34 -9.78 18.93
N PHE A 87 9.45 -9.30 19.79
CA PHE A 87 9.79 -8.37 20.86
C PHE A 87 9.48 -8.98 22.24
N PRO A 88 10.22 -8.63 23.30
CA PRO A 88 9.90 -9.08 24.65
C PRO A 88 8.44 -8.79 25.01
N TYR A 89 7.76 -9.72 25.66
CA TYR A 89 6.37 -9.57 26.06
C TYR A 89 6.22 -8.39 27.03
N MET A 90 5.49 -7.37 26.60
CA MET A 90 5.19 -6.17 27.37
C MET A 90 3.86 -5.56 26.92
N SER A 91 3.39 -4.51 27.58
CA SER A 91 2.22 -3.78 27.10
C SER A 91 2.52 -3.10 25.75
N LEU A 92 1.50 -2.94 24.89
CA LEU A 92 1.69 -2.28 23.59
C LEU A 92 2.15 -0.82 23.74
N ASN A 93 1.77 -0.15 24.83
CA ASN A 93 2.22 1.22 25.13
C ASN A 93 3.71 1.25 25.44
N ASP A 94 4.20 0.29 26.24
CA ASP A 94 5.62 0.17 26.57
C ASP A 94 6.42 -0.20 25.30
N LEU A 95 5.93 -1.15 24.53
CA LEU A 95 6.55 -1.52 23.25
C LEU A 95 6.67 -0.32 22.32
N LYS A 96 5.59 0.44 22.12
CA LYS A 96 5.59 1.63 21.26
C LYS A 96 6.64 2.66 21.69
N SER A 97 6.85 2.85 23.00
CA SER A 97 7.85 3.77 23.51
C SER A 97 9.29 3.31 23.30
N THR A 98 9.52 2.01 23.27
CA THR A 98 10.86 1.38 23.11
C THR A 98 11.16 0.93 21.69
N LEU A 99 10.13 0.91 20.82
CA LEU A 99 10.22 0.39 19.45
C LEU A 99 11.35 1.00 18.62
N PRO A 100 11.61 2.34 18.65
CA PRO A 100 12.72 2.93 17.90
C PRO A 100 14.08 2.37 18.31
N PHE A 101 14.24 2.00 19.58
CA PHE A 101 15.47 1.41 20.07
C PHE A 101 15.57 -0.08 19.70
N GLN A 102 14.48 -0.83 19.85
CA GLN A 102 14.44 -2.27 19.57
C GLN A 102 14.52 -2.59 18.07
N ALA A 103 13.94 -1.75 17.22
CA ALA A 103 13.95 -1.92 15.75
C ALA A 103 15.29 -1.54 15.09
N LYS A 104 16.25 -1.02 15.86
CA LYS A 104 17.55 -0.60 15.33
C LYS A 104 18.30 -1.76 14.68
N GLY A 105 18.67 -1.59 13.41
CA GLY A 105 19.32 -2.61 12.60
C GLY A 105 18.36 -3.65 11.98
N MET A 106 17.07 -3.60 12.31
CA MET A 106 16.07 -4.50 11.73
C MET A 106 15.50 -4.01 10.40
N ILE A 107 15.55 -2.71 10.15
CA ILE A 107 15.01 -2.09 8.94
C ILE A 107 16.10 -1.32 8.19
N PRO A 108 16.01 -1.22 6.84
CA PRO A 108 16.98 -0.49 6.01
C PRO A 108 16.70 1.02 5.96
N LEU A 109 15.95 1.58 6.91
CA LEU A 109 15.62 2.99 7.00
C LEU A 109 16.31 3.62 8.23
N PRO A 110 16.68 4.93 8.16
CA PRO A 110 17.16 5.64 9.34
C PRO A 110 16.05 5.72 10.40
N ILE A 111 16.27 5.18 11.57
CA ILE A 111 15.25 5.10 12.64
C ILE A 111 14.76 6.50 13.05
N GLU A 112 15.66 7.46 13.14
CA GLU A 112 15.37 8.83 13.58
C GLU A 112 14.44 9.57 12.60
N GLU A 113 14.46 9.18 11.32
CA GLU A 113 13.65 9.77 10.24
C GLU A 113 12.40 8.94 9.93
N SER A 114 12.22 7.82 10.64
CA SER A 114 11.14 6.87 10.38
C SER A 114 9.98 7.03 11.35
N GLU A 115 8.79 6.74 10.88
CA GLU A 115 7.63 6.40 11.69
C GLU A 115 7.52 4.88 11.77
N LEU A 116 7.34 4.37 12.98
CA LEU A 116 7.34 2.95 13.30
C LEU A 116 6.04 2.57 13.98
N ASP A 117 5.52 1.40 13.63
CA ASP A 117 4.45 0.75 14.36
C ASP A 117 4.67 -0.77 14.37
N PHE A 118 3.99 -1.45 15.27
CA PHE A 118 4.06 -2.91 15.38
C PHE A 118 2.67 -3.49 15.55
N VAL A 119 2.34 -4.45 14.67
CA VAL A 119 1.09 -5.18 14.71
C VAL A 119 1.35 -6.56 15.30
N PRO A 120 0.97 -6.80 16.58
CA PRO A 120 1.15 -8.09 17.21
C PRO A 120 0.18 -9.10 16.60
N LEU A 121 0.69 -10.29 16.28
CA LEU A 121 -0.09 -11.41 15.75
C LEU A 121 -0.37 -12.45 16.84
N ASN A 122 0.67 -12.86 17.56
CA ASN A 122 0.54 -13.85 18.63
C ASN A 122 1.61 -13.68 19.71
N VAL A 123 1.52 -14.49 20.76
CA VAL A 123 2.52 -14.61 21.82
C VAL A 123 3.20 -15.96 21.65
N ILE A 124 4.52 -15.96 21.57
CA ILE A 124 5.35 -17.16 21.46
C ILE A 124 6.20 -17.34 22.72
N ASP A 125 6.50 -18.59 23.06
CA ASP A 125 7.45 -18.93 24.12
C ASP A 125 8.83 -19.17 23.49
N SER A 126 9.85 -18.47 24.00
CA SER A 126 11.23 -18.61 23.57
C SER A 126 12.14 -18.96 24.76
N GLU A 127 13.39 -19.30 24.50
CA GLU A 127 14.41 -19.52 25.55
C GLU A 127 14.63 -18.27 26.43
N GLN A 128 14.31 -17.09 25.90
CA GLN A 128 14.44 -15.80 26.59
C GLN A 128 13.14 -15.36 27.32
N GLY A 129 12.12 -16.23 27.31
CA GLY A 129 10.81 -15.96 27.88
C GLY A 129 9.74 -15.69 26.82
N LYS A 130 8.58 -15.17 27.26
CA LYS A 130 7.50 -14.84 26.33
C LYS A 130 7.85 -13.66 25.45
N GLN A 131 7.47 -13.76 24.17
CA GLN A 131 7.68 -12.73 23.17
C GLN A 131 6.37 -12.41 22.43
N LEU A 132 6.24 -11.18 21.99
CA LEU A 132 5.22 -10.75 21.04
C LEU A 132 5.78 -10.97 19.64
N HIS A 133 5.20 -11.89 18.90
CA HIS A 133 5.46 -12.09 17.48
C HIS A 133 4.50 -11.23 16.66
N GLY A 134 5.01 -10.59 15.59
CA GLY A 134 4.16 -9.76 14.74
C GLY A 134 4.91 -9.07 13.61
N ILE A 135 4.27 -8.08 13.02
CA ILE A 135 4.81 -7.34 11.86
C ILE A 135 5.21 -5.94 12.29
N LEU A 136 6.51 -5.65 12.23
CA LEU A 136 7.07 -4.31 12.33
C LEU A 136 6.80 -3.57 11.01
N VAL A 137 6.24 -2.37 11.13
CA VAL A 137 5.97 -1.46 9.99
C VAL A 137 6.84 -0.24 10.14
N ALA A 138 7.46 0.17 9.05
CA ALA A 138 8.27 1.38 9.02
C ALA A 138 8.06 2.15 7.72
N THR A 139 8.06 3.48 7.82
CA THR A 139 8.07 4.37 6.66
C THR A 139 8.83 5.65 6.98
N LEU A 140 9.27 6.39 5.96
CA LEU A 140 9.87 7.70 6.19
C LEU A 140 8.81 8.70 6.66
N ARG A 141 9.09 9.34 7.80
CA ARG A 141 8.18 10.29 8.47
C ARG A 141 7.81 11.46 7.56
N ASN A 142 8.76 12.02 6.85
CA ASN A 142 8.54 13.20 6.00
C ASN A 142 7.46 12.97 4.93
N GLY A 143 7.48 11.83 4.22
CA GLY A 143 6.48 11.49 3.21
C GLY A 143 5.09 11.32 3.80
N LEU A 144 5.00 10.61 4.93
CA LEU A 144 3.77 10.39 5.67
C LEU A 144 3.17 11.72 6.17
N GLU A 145 3.98 12.55 6.86
CA GLU A 145 3.55 13.84 7.38
C GLU A 145 3.12 14.79 6.27
N LYS A 146 3.84 14.85 5.16
CA LYS A 146 3.48 15.69 4.02
C LYS A 146 2.13 15.30 3.44
N THR A 147 1.87 14.00 3.31
CA THR A 147 0.58 13.50 2.82
C THR A 147 -0.55 13.82 3.79
N ALA A 148 -0.34 13.61 5.09
CA ALA A 148 -1.34 13.93 6.11
C ALA A 148 -1.62 15.45 6.15
N ARG A 149 -0.59 16.29 6.18
CA ARG A 149 -0.74 17.77 6.16
C ARG A 149 -1.49 18.25 4.93
N THR A 150 -1.22 17.68 3.75
CA THR A 150 -1.96 18.06 2.53
C THR A 150 -3.46 17.80 2.65
N ALA A 151 -3.84 16.70 3.32
CA ALA A 151 -5.25 16.42 3.60
C ALA A 151 -5.81 17.37 4.67
N GLU A 152 -5.04 17.68 5.71
CA GLU A 152 -5.43 18.61 6.78
C GLU A 152 -5.61 20.04 6.25
N ASP A 153 -4.74 20.50 5.35
CA ASP A 153 -4.84 21.82 4.70
C ASP A 153 -6.09 21.93 3.80
N ALA A 154 -6.57 20.80 3.26
CA ALA A 154 -7.87 20.72 2.60
C ALA A 154 -9.05 20.62 3.59
N GLY A 155 -8.76 20.64 4.90
CA GLY A 155 -9.72 20.68 5.99
C GLY A 155 -10.19 19.31 6.49
N PHE A 156 -9.56 18.21 6.10
CA PHE A 156 -9.84 16.89 6.69
C PHE A 156 -9.21 16.78 8.09
N VAL A 157 -9.95 16.19 9.02
CA VAL A 157 -9.46 15.88 10.37
C VAL A 157 -9.00 14.43 10.39
N ILE A 158 -7.70 14.22 10.32
CA ILE A 158 -7.12 12.88 10.31
C ILE A 158 -7.17 12.30 11.73
N THR A 159 -8.00 11.32 11.94
CA THR A 159 -8.17 10.64 13.23
C THR A 159 -7.39 9.33 13.33
N SER A 160 -7.04 8.76 12.18
CA SER A 160 -6.19 7.56 12.08
C SER A 160 -5.45 7.52 10.76
N ILE A 161 -4.29 6.88 10.77
CA ILE A 161 -3.53 6.56 9.57
C ILE A 161 -3.34 5.04 9.55
N ASP A 162 -3.59 4.44 8.40
CA ASP A 162 -3.51 3.00 8.21
C ASP A 162 -2.56 2.68 7.04
N ALA A 163 -1.76 1.64 7.19
CA ALA A 163 -0.94 1.16 6.09
C ALA A 163 -1.80 0.39 5.08
N GLY A 164 -1.70 0.77 3.80
CA GLY A 164 -2.50 0.20 2.72
C GLY A 164 -2.54 -1.34 2.68
N PRO A 165 -1.40 -2.05 2.78
CA PRO A 165 -1.40 -3.50 2.83
C PRO A 165 -2.22 -4.11 3.98
N PHE A 166 -2.22 -3.50 5.19
CA PHE A 166 -3.08 -3.96 6.28
C PHE A 166 -4.55 -3.67 6.04
N ALA A 167 -4.85 -2.49 5.47
CA ALA A 167 -6.23 -2.17 5.09
C ALA A 167 -6.78 -3.18 4.07
N LEU A 168 -5.95 -3.58 3.09
CA LEU A 168 -6.29 -4.59 2.10
C LEU A 168 -6.42 -5.98 2.72
N ALA A 169 -5.46 -6.39 3.56
CA ALA A 169 -5.48 -7.70 4.22
C ALA A 169 -6.78 -7.95 4.97
N ARG A 170 -7.32 -6.93 5.66
CA ARG A 170 -8.59 -7.07 6.42
C ARG A 170 -9.80 -7.44 5.58
N LEU A 171 -9.78 -7.24 4.25
CA LEU A 171 -10.85 -7.69 3.36
C LEU A 171 -10.84 -9.21 3.14
N PHE A 172 -9.71 -9.86 3.41
CA PHE A 172 -9.50 -11.29 3.18
C PHE A 172 -9.33 -12.08 4.48
N VAL A 173 -9.43 -11.43 5.64
CA VAL A 173 -9.40 -12.11 6.94
C VAL A 173 -10.63 -13.02 7.06
N ASP A 174 -10.39 -14.33 7.10
CA ASP A 174 -11.41 -15.34 7.37
C ASP A 174 -10.84 -16.39 8.33
N THR A 175 -11.21 -16.29 9.60
CA THR A 175 -10.74 -17.18 10.66
C THR A 175 -11.25 -18.63 10.52
N ASN A 176 -12.13 -18.92 9.58
CA ASN A 176 -12.59 -20.27 9.28
C ASN A 176 -11.71 -20.96 8.20
N GLN A 177 -10.85 -20.22 7.51
CA GLN A 177 -9.92 -20.80 6.56
C GLN A 177 -8.72 -21.42 7.30
N GLN A 178 -8.29 -22.58 6.84
CA GLN A 178 -7.10 -23.29 7.33
C GLN A 178 -6.05 -23.45 6.21
N GLN A 179 -5.99 -22.47 5.33
CA GLN A 179 -5.09 -22.47 4.18
C GLN A 179 -4.17 -21.27 4.24
N THR A 180 -3.02 -21.40 3.59
CA THR A 180 -2.14 -20.27 3.29
C THR A 180 -2.54 -19.68 1.96
N GLU A 181 -2.77 -18.39 1.91
CA GLU A 181 -3.19 -17.67 0.71
C GLU A 181 -2.31 -16.43 0.51
N ALA A 182 -2.03 -16.10 -0.74
CA ALA A 182 -1.35 -14.86 -1.08
C ALA A 182 -2.32 -13.87 -1.75
N VAL A 183 -2.36 -12.65 -1.23
CA VAL A 183 -3.04 -11.51 -1.85
C VAL A 183 -1.97 -10.64 -2.51
N VAL A 184 -2.09 -10.46 -3.81
CA VAL A 184 -1.18 -9.64 -4.61
C VAL A 184 -1.95 -8.46 -5.16
N ASN A 185 -1.58 -7.25 -4.73
CA ASN A 185 -2.18 -6.00 -5.19
C ASN A 185 -1.18 -5.22 -6.04
N ILE A 186 -1.38 -5.22 -7.36
CA ILE A 186 -0.55 -4.45 -8.30
C ILE A 186 -1.17 -3.06 -8.43
N SER A 187 -0.51 -2.06 -7.82
CA SER A 187 -0.89 -0.65 -7.96
C SER A 187 0.01 0.06 -8.99
N GLY A 188 -0.22 1.34 -9.21
CA GLY A 188 0.65 2.14 -10.08
C GLY A 188 2.10 2.15 -9.59
N ASN A 189 2.29 2.49 -8.33
CA ASN A 189 3.59 2.76 -7.73
C ASN A 189 4.31 1.55 -7.12
N GLY A 190 3.68 0.39 -7.01
CA GLY A 190 4.28 -0.78 -6.38
C GLY A 190 3.31 -1.95 -6.31
N THR A 191 3.80 -3.08 -5.84
CA THR A 191 2.98 -4.28 -5.67
C THR A 191 3.08 -4.77 -4.23
N ASP A 192 1.94 -4.80 -3.56
CA ASP A 192 1.83 -5.37 -2.22
C ASP A 192 1.67 -6.90 -2.35
N VAL A 193 2.52 -7.64 -1.66
CA VAL A 193 2.40 -9.09 -1.51
C VAL A 193 2.13 -9.36 -0.04
N ILE A 194 0.97 -9.95 0.24
CA ILE A 194 0.47 -10.23 1.57
C ILE A 194 0.21 -11.73 1.65
N VAL A 195 0.79 -12.41 2.62
CA VAL A 195 0.48 -13.81 2.89
C VAL A 195 -0.41 -13.88 4.13
N LEU A 196 -1.50 -14.61 4.00
CA LEU A 196 -2.44 -14.91 5.07
C LEU A 196 -2.27 -16.38 5.46
N GLU A 197 -2.04 -16.65 6.72
CA GLU A 197 -2.08 -18.00 7.31
C GLU A 197 -3.33 -18.14 8.17
N ASN A 198 -4.11 -19.17 7.92
CA ASN A 198 -5.37 -19.39 8.63
C ASN A 198 -6.26 -18.13 8.68
N GLY A 199 -6.28 -17.38 7.55
CA GLY A 199 -7.05 -16.16 7.42
C GLY A 199 -6.50 -14.95 8.21
N GLN A 200 -5.27 -15.01 8.72
CA GLN A 200 -4.62 -13.89 9.42
C GLN A 200 -3.36 -13.44 8.67
N PRO A 201 -3.05 -12.13 8.66
CA PRO A 201 -1.80 -11.66 8.06
C PRO A 201 -0.60 -12.31 8.76
N ALA A 202 0.28 -12.95 7.99
CA ALA A 202 1.51 -13.56 8.50
C ALA A 202 2.75 -12.86 7.95
N TYR A 203 2.73 -12.52 6.67
CA TYR A 203 3.87 -11.89 5.99
C TYR A 203 3.40 -10.80 5.04
N MET A 204 4.16 -9.70 4.97
CA MET A 204 3.89 -8.60 4.06
C MET A 204 5.17 -8.05 3.45
N ARG A 205 5.11 -7.71 2.17
CA ARG A 205 6.22 -7.05 1.48
C ARG A 205 5.71 -6.17 0.35
N VAL A 206 6.36 -5.02 0.17
CA VAL A 206 6.17 -4.19 -1.03
C VAL A 206 7.27 -4.53 -2.03
N VAL A 207 6.87 -4.98 -3.21
CA VAL A 207 7.76 -5.08 -4.39
C VAL A 207 7.76 -3.69 -5.03
N PRO A 208 8.92 -3.03 -5.17
CA PRO A 208 9.00 -1.66 -5.68
C PRO A 208 8.87 -1.62 -7.22
N SER A 209 7.85 -2.28 -7.74
CA SER A 209 7.48 -2.31 -9.15
C SER A 209 5.96 -2.41 -9.26
N GLY A 210 5.38 -1.64 -10.19
CA GLY A 210 3.95 -1.56 -10.40
C GLY A 210 3.56 -1.26 -11.84
N ALA A 211 2.31 -0.89 -12.06
CA ALA A 211 1.77 -0.65 -13.40
C ALA A 211 2.36 0.61 -14.07
N ASP A 212 2.83 1.58 -13.28
CA ASP A 212 3.46 2.81 -13.80
C ASP A 212 4.81 2.51 -14.43
N ASP A 213 5.57 1.52 -13.91
CA ASP A 213 6.86 1.11 -14.51
C ASP A 213 6.66 0.56 -15.94
N VAL A 214 5.54 -0.12 -16.19
CA VAL A 214 5.18 -0.58 -17.54
C VAL A 214 4.87 0.60 -18.44
N THR A 215 4.12 1.59 -17.92
CA THR A 215 3.77 2.79 -18.68
C THR A 215 5.02 3.61 -19.01
N ASP A 216 5.91 3.81 -18.04
CA ASP A 216 7.18 4.52 -18.22
C ASP A 216 8.10 3.80 -19.25
N ALA A 217 8.15 2.47 -19.19
CA ALA A 217 8.92 1.69 -20.15
C ALA A 217 8.40 1.88 -21.60
N ILE A 218 7.08 1.90 -21.81
CA ILE A 218 6.47 2.20 -23.10
C ILE A 218 6.77 3.63 -23.53
N ALA A 219 6.57 4.60 -22.63
CA ALA A 219 6.83 6.02 -22.90
C ALA A 219 8.26 6.25 -23.38
N ASN A 220 9.23 5.64 -22.69
CA ASN A 220 10.65 5.70 -23.06
C ASN A 220 10.94 5.01 -24.39
N ALA A 221 10.44 3.79 -24.61
CA ALA A 221 10.70 3.00 -25.80
C ALA A 221 10.14 3.66 -27.07
N LEU A 222 8.97 4.32 -26.95
CA LEU A 222 8.29 4.99 -28.06
C LEU A 222 8.56 6.50 -28.13
N SER A 223 9.27 7.08 -27.14
CA SER A 223 9.50 8.53 -27.01
C SER A 223 8.19 9.34 -27.04
N ILE A 224 7.22 8.93 -26.22
CA ILE A 224 5.89 9.55 -26.10
C ILE A 224 5.60 9.98 -24.66
N SER A 225 4.49 10.71 -24.45
CA SER A 225 4.05 11.08 -23.10
C SER A 225 3.62 9.87 -22.29
N PHE A 226 3.62 10.02 -20.95
CA PHE A 226 3.10 8.99 -20.03
C PHE A 226 1.62 8.69 -20.33
N GLU A 227 0.81 9.72 -20.59
CA GLU A 227 -0.60 9.57 -20.89
C GLU A 227 -0.86 8.81 -22.19
N ASP A 228 -0.01 9.02 -23.22
CA ASP A 228 -0.09 8.28 -24.48
C ASP A 228 0.32 6.82 -24.29
N ALA A 229 1.37 6.59 -23.51
CA ALA A 229 1.84 5.26 -23.17
C ALA A 229 0.79 4.49 -22.35
N GLU A 230 0.14 5.15 -21.36
CA GLU A 230 -0.93 4.57 -20.58
C GLU A 230 -2.13 4.17 -21.45
N ARG A 231 -2.49 4.99 -22.45
CA ARG A 231 -3.53 4.64 -23.42
C ARG A 231 -3.15 3.41 -24.25
N ILE A 232 -1.92 3.34 -24.73
CA ILE A 232 -1.41 2.18 -25.49
C ILE A 232 -1.41 0.93 -24.59
N LYS A 233 -0.89 1.00 -23.37
CA LYS A 233 -0.90 -0.10 -22.41
C LYS A 233 -2.31 -0.67 -22.21
N ASN A 234 -3.28 0.22 -21.97
CA ASN A 234 -4.68 -0.17 -21.75
C ASN A 234 -5.37 -0.71 -23.00
N GLN A 235 -4.94 -0.26 -24.18
CA GLN A 235 -5.49 -0.72 -25.47
C GLN A 235 -5.05 -2.13 -25.81
N ILE A 236 -3.75 -2.43 -25.68
CA ILE A 236 -3.18 -3.71 -26.14
C ILE A 236 -3.03 -4.75 -25.04
N GLY A 237 -2.76 -4.33 -23.80
CA GLY A 237 -2.53 -5.26 -22.69
C GLY A 237 -1.44 -6.28 -23.03
N LEU A 238 -1.72 -7.56 -22.79
CA LEU A 238 -0.84 -8.69 -23.13
C LEU A 238 -1.25 -9.41 -24.43
N GLN A 239 -2.04 -8.76 -25.28
CA GLN A 239 -2.47 -9.34 -26.55
C GLN A 239 -1.32 -9.32 -27.57
N ASN A 240 -1.25 -10.33 -28.43
CA ASN A 240 -0.33 -10.32 -29.55
C ASN A 240 -0.79 -9.26 -30.57
N VAL A 241 0.10 -8.36 -30.91
CA VAL A 241 -0.12 -7.31 -31.92
C VAL A 241 0.68 -7.65 -33.16
N THR A 242 0.09 -7.47 -34.32
CA THR A 242 0.75 -7.69 -35.66
C THR A 242 0.32 -6.61 -36.64
N GLY A 243 1.25 -6.16 -37.48
CA GLY A 243 0.97 -5.23 -38.58
C GLY A 243 1.07 -3.74 -38.20
N ASP A 244 1.51 -3.43 -37.00
CA ASP A 244 1.87 -2.06 -36.54
C ASP A 244 3.15 -2.12 -35.72
N GLU A 245 4.28 -1.75 -36.33
CA GLU A 245 5.62 -1.80 -35.72
C GLU A 245 5.71 -1.07 -34.38
N ARG A 246 4.98 0.03 -34.24
CA ARG A 246 4.94 0.82 -32.99
C ARG A 246 4.23 0.07 -31.88
N LEU A 247 3.09 -0.55 -32.19
CA LEU A 247 2.33 -1.34 -31.21
C LEU A 247 3.02 -2.68 -30.91
N GLU A 248 3.68 -3.30 -31.90
CA GLU A 248 4.51 -4.51 -31.69
C GLU A 248 5.65 -4.22 -30.70
N LYS A 249 6.33 -3.06 -30.86
CA LYS A 249 7.36 -2.64 -29.92
C LYS A 249 6.81 -2.37 -28.51
N ALA A 250 5.61 -1.77 -28.41
CA ALA A 250 4.96 -1.57 -27.12
C ALA A 250 4.61 -2.89 -26.44
N GLU A 251 4.10 -3.88 -27.20
CA GLU A 251 3.79 -5.21 -26.69
C GLU A 251 5.02 -5.92 -26.14
N GLU A 252 6.15 -5.88 -26.85
CA GLU A 252 7.42 -6.45 -26.38
C GLU A 252 7.82 -5.87 -25.03
N VAL A 253 7.80 -4.53 -24.90
CA VAL A 253 8.14 -3.82 -23.67
C VAL A 253 7.18 -4.18 -22.53
N ILE A 254 5.88 -4.26 -22.80
CA ILE A 254 4.89 -4.69 -21.79
C ILE A 254 5.21 -6.09 -21.28
N ARG A 255 5.51 -7.04 -22.18
CA ARG A 255 5.84 -8.41 -21.80
C ARG A 255 7.10 -8.49 -20.94
N GLU A 256 8.16 -7.79 -21.34
CA GLU A 256 9.43 -7.78 -20.62
C GLU A 256 9.25 -7.20 -19.21
N THR A 257 8.63 -6.01 -19.11
CA THR A 257 8.46 -5.33 -17.81
C THR A 257 7.51 -6.11 -16.91
N THR A 258 6.42 -6.65 -17.44
CA THR A 258 5.50 -7.51 -16.68
C THR A 258 6.18 -8.80 -16.22
N ALA A 259 7.03 -9.41 -17.04
CA ALA A 259 7.79 -10.60 -16.64
C ALA A 259 8.72 -10.31 -15.46
N GLN A 260 9.38 -9.14 -15.44
CA GLN A 260 10.22 -8.70 -14.30
C GLN A 260 9.39 -8.52 -13.02
N LEU A 261 8.21 -7.91 -13.13
CA LEU A 261 7.29 -7.77 -11.99
C LEU A 261 6.88 -9.15 -11.43
N ILE A 262 6.51 -10.10 -12.31
CA ILE A 262 6.14 -11.46 -11.90
C ILE A 262 7.32 -12.17 -11.20
N VAL A 263 8.54 -11.96 -11.67
CA VAL A 263 9.75 -12.50 -11.02
C VAL A 263 9.91 -11.90 -9.61
N GLY A 264 9.67 -10.60 -9.44
CA GLY A 264 9.71 -9.93 -8.14
C GLY A 264 8.68 -10.49 -7.15
N ILE A 265 7.45 -10.72 -7.62
CA ILE A 265 6.38 -11.34 -6.82
C ILE A 265 6.78 -12.77 -6.43
N ARG A 266 7.20 -13.59 -7.40
CA ARG A 266 7.64 -14.97 -7.14
C ARG A 266 8.78 -15.05 -6.14
N ASN A 267 9.78 -14.19 -6.26
CA ASN A 267 10.90 -14.14 -5.33
C ASN A 267 10.43 -13.80 -3.90
N THR A 268 9.43 -12.93 -3.77
CA THR A 268 8.84 -12.59 -2.47
C THR A 268 8.12 -13.78 -1.85
N LEU A 269 7.33 -14.51 -2.63
CA LEU A 269 6.63 -15.72 -2.17
C LEU A 269 7.63 -16.85 -1.81
N ASN A 270 8.67 -17.05 -2.63
CA ASN A 270 9.72 -18.02 -2.32
C ASN A 270 10.48 -17.70 -1.03
N LEU A 271 10.69 -16.42 -0.71
CA LEU A 271 11.30 -16.02 0.56
C LEU A 271 10.42 -16.41 1.74
N TYR A 272 9.12 -16.18 1.64
CA TYR A 272 8.17 -16.64 2.65
C TYR A 272 8.25 -18.17 2.84
N ASP A 273 8.23 -18.97 1.77
CA ASP A 273 8.30 -20.43 1.85
C ASP A 273 9.60 -20.93 2.51
N VAL A 274 10.73 -20.25 2.28
CA VAL A 274 12.01 -20.59 2.90
C VAL A 274 12.04 -20.28 4.41
N ASP A 275 11.48 -19.13 4.79
CA ASP A 275 11.48 -18.66 6.18
C ASP A 275 10.45 -19.43 7.03
N HIS A 276 9.38 -19.95 6.40
CA HIS A 276 8.26 -20.67 7.02
C HIS A 276 8.22 -22.14 6.56
N ALA A 277 9.30 -22.89 6.78
CA ALA A 277 9.47 -24.27 6.33
C ALA A 277 8.27 -25.17 6.73
N GLY A 278 7.33 -25.35 5.80
CA GLY A 278 6.12 -26.16 5.96
C GLY A 278 4.83 -25.54 5.40
N GLY A 279 4.83 -24.27 5.04
CA GLY A 279 3.71 -23.62 4.34
C GLY A 279 3.97 -23.60 2.83
N THR A 280 3.21 -24.36 2.05
CA THR A 280 3.17 -24.21 0.59
C THR A 280 2.04 -23.24 0.28
N ILE A 281 2.35 -22.13 -0.38
CA ILE A 281 1.33 -21.19 -0.93
C ILE A 281 0.74 -21.81 -2.19
#